data_ad7215484ecf6b499050652ddf7e703b
#
_entry.id   ad7215484ecf6b499050652ddf7e703b
#
_cell.length_a   1.000
_cell.length_b   1.000
_cell.length_c   1.000
_cell.angle_alpha   90.00
_cell.angle_beta   90.00
_cell.angle_gamma   90.00
#
_symmetry.space_group_name_H-M   'P 1'
#
loop_
_entity.id
_entity.type
_entity.pdbx_description
1 polymer ?
#
loop_
_entity_poly.entity_id
_entity_poly.type
_entity_poly.pdbx_seq_one_letter_code
_entity_poly.pdbx_strand_id
1 'polypeptide(L)'
;MSYDYLIVGAGFFGAICAYELNKIGKKVIVIDSRDHVGGNCYTENRDNINLHVYGPHIFHTSNEEVWKWINQFATFNNFVYTPVANYKEKLYALPFNMWTFYQMWGATSEIEVKEIIEKQSSVITGEPKNLEEQAIKLVGHDVYNTLIKGYTEKQWRKSAKELPKEIIKRLPVRYTFDNNYFNDKYQGIPVGGYTKIFEKLLEGIEVRLNTDYFTAELPEHIKVIYTGPIDKYFGYKHGKLEYKTVELDHMKINTSNYQGVAVINHTDKDVPHTRTIEHKHFEKSDSPVSWVSWETPVEYIPEKTEPYYPVNDAKNTEIYNKYKADALLEDKVIFGGRLGEYKYYDMHQVIASALECAKQLTYLNTWHPNL
;
A
#
# COMPACT_ATOMS: atom_id res chain seq x y z
N MET A 1 20.91 -26.29 14.83
CA MET A 1 19.54 -26.38 15.39
C MET A 1 18.55 -26.23 14.26
N SER A 2 17.60 -27.15 14.11
CA SER A 2 16.61 -27.12 13.03
C SER A 2 15.42 -26.24 13.44
N TYR A 3 14.82 -25.53 12.47
CA TYR A 3 13.60 -24.72 12.62
C TYR A 3 12.40 -25.44 11.98
N ASP A 4 11.21 -25.30 12.56
CA ASP A 4 9.98 -25.78 11.93
C ASP A 4 9.66 -24.91 10.69
N TYR A 5 9.89 -23.60 10.80
CA TYR A 5 9.60 -22.65 9.74
C TYR A 5 10.73 -21.63 9.56
N LEU A 6 11.12 -21.45 8.30
CA LEU A 6 11.87 -20.29 7.82
C LEU A 6 10.89 -19.33 7.16
N ILE A 7 10.84 -18.09 7.65
CA ILE A 7 9.97 -17.04 7.10
C ILE A 7 10.84 -16.02 6.37
N VAL A 8 10.54 -15.81 5.10
CA VAL A 8 11.24 -14.89 4.21
C VAL A 8 10.42 -13.61 4.06
N GLY A 9 10.91 -12.52 4.64
CA GLY A 9 10.29 -11.21 4.71
C GLY A 9 9.69 -10.90 6.08
N ALA A 10 10.16 -9.80 6.69
CA ALA A 10 9.76 -9.30 8.01
C ALA A 10 8.65 -8.21 7.93
N GLY A 11 7.86 -8.16 6.85
CA GLY A 11 6.66 -7.33 6.72
C GLY A 11 5.46 -7.94 7.45
N PHE A 12 4.27 -7.34 7.34
CA PHE A 12 3.08 -7.81 8.08
C PHE A 12 2.80 -9.29 7.89
N PHE A 13 2.83 -9.81 6.65
CA PHE A 13 2.50 -11.21 6.44
C PHE A 13 3.46 -12.14 7.19
N GLY A 14 4.77 -11.95 7.00
CA GLY A 14 5.78 -12.80 7.64
C GLY A 14 5.82 -12.65 9.16
N ALA A 15 5.77 -11.43 9.67
CA ALA A 15 5.80 -11.16 11.11
C ALA A 15 4.58 -11.74 11.85
N ILE A 16 3.38 -11.67 11.24
CA ILE A 16 2.16 -12.27 11.79
C ILE A 16 2.23 -13.79 11.80
N CYS A 17 2.66 -14.40 10.68
CA CYS A 17 2.86 -15.85 10.64
C CYS A 17 3.90 -16.30 11.67
N ALA A 18 4.99 -15.54 11.83
CA ALA A 18 6.01 -15.83 12.85
C ALA A 18 5.44 -15.79 14.25
N TYR A 19 4.70 -14.74 14.58
CA TYR A 19 4.05 -14.57 15.89
C TYR A 19 3.08 -15.69 16.22
N GLU A 20 2.14 -15.98 15.31
CA GLU A 20 1.10 -16.98 15.56
C GLU A 20 1.68 -18.42 15.62
N LEU A 21 2.68 -18.73 14.80
CA LEU A 21 3.37 -20.02 14.86
C LEU A 21 4.23 -20.18 16.14
N ASN A 22 4.94 -19.13 16.53
CA ASN A 22 5.73 -19.14 17.79
C ASN A 22 4.83 -19.32 19.01
N LYS A 23 3.67 -18.70 19.02
CA LYS A 23 2.65 -18.81 20.07
C LYS A 23 2.18 -20.26 20.35
N ILE A 24 2.20 -21.10 19.32
CA ILE A 24 1.87 -22.55 19.44
C ILE A 24 3.12 -23.43 19.60
N GLY A 25 4.25 -22.83 19.97
CA GLY A 25 5.49 -23.55 20.28
C GLY A 25 6.31 -24.00 19.05
N LYS A 26 6.02 -23.51 17.84
CA LYS A 26 6.85 -23.79 16.66
C LYS A 26 8.14 -22.97 16.73
N LYS A 27 9.25 -23.58 16.36
CA LYS A 27 10.53 -22.94 16.27
C LYS A 27 10.65 -22.22 14.93
N VAL A 28 10.63 -20.89 14.97
CA VAL A 28 10.57 -20.02 13.79
C VAL A 28 11.82 -19.17 13.70
N ILE A 29 12.30 -18.94 12.48
CA ILE A 29 13.29 -17.92 12.16
C ILE A 29 12.73 -17.03 11.05
N VAL A 30 12.96 -15.72 11.16
CA VAL A 30 12.61 -14.73 10.12
C VAL A 30 13.89 -14.20 9.51
N ILE A 31 13.94 -14.11 8.18
CA ILE A 31 15.01 -13.43 7.46
C ILE A 31 14.43 -12.31 6.61
N ASP A 32 15.18 -11.22 6.48
CA ASP A 32 14.84 -10.13 5.54
C ASP A 32 16.12 -9.62 4.87
N SER A 33 16.04 -9.32 3.59
CA SER A 33 17.15 -8.75 2.82
C SER A 33 17.48 -7.30 3.22
N ARG A 34 16.54 -6.60 3.85
CA ARG A 34 16.71 -5.25 4.37
C ARG A 34 17.39 -5.25 5.75
N ASP A 35 17.85 -4.09 6.18
CA ASP A 35 18.49 -3.86 7.48
C ASP A 35 17.46 -3.56 8.61
N HIS A 36 16.18 -3.68 8.32
CA HIS A 36 15.07 -3.39 9.25
C HIS A 36 13.89 -4.34 9.07
N VAL A 37 13.07 -4.46 10.10
CA VAL A 37 11.75 -5.12 10.05
C VAL A 37 10.67 -4.16 9.55
N GLY A 38 9.47 -4.68 9.25
CA GLY A 38 8.30 -3.87 8.91
C GLY A 38 8.02 -3.80 7.40
N GLY A 39 8.94 -4.26 6.55
CA GLY A 39 8.74 -4.18 5.11
C GLY A 39 8.46 -2.74 4.67
N ASN A 40 7.48 -2.52 3.80
CA ASN A 40 7.10 -1.17 3.36
C ASN A 40 6.40 -0.33 4.44
N CYS A 41 6.00 -0.93 5.57
CA CYS A 41 5.42 -0.20 6.70
C CYS A 41 6.48 0.31 7.70
N TYR A 42 7.77 0.13 7.40
CA TYR A 42 8.84 0.62 8.26
C TYR A 42 8.74 2.12 8.50
N THR A 43 8.82 2.52 9.75
CA THR A 43 8.88 3.92 10.20
C THR A 43 10.14 4.14 11.00
N GLU A 44 10.76 5.29 10.82
CA GLU A 44 11.97 5.71 11.48
C GLU A 44 11.74 7.02 12.24
N ASN A 45 12.18 7.10 13.50
CA ASN A 45 12.07 8.35 14.24
C ASN A 45 13.25 9.28 13.93
N ARG A 46 12.95 10.42 13.34
CA ARG A 46 13.91 11.49 13.05
C ARG A 46 13.44 12.81 13.65
N ASP A 47 14.23 13.44 14.47
CA ASP A 47 13.90 14.73 15.11
C ASP A 47 12.50 14.71 15.80
N ASN A 48 12.15 13.63 16.47
CA ASN A 48 10.84 13.40 17.10
C ASN A 48 9.65 13.39 16.11
N ILE A 49 9.89 12.98 14.88
CA ILE A 49 8.89 12.75 13.82
C ILE A 49 9.04 11.32 13.33
N ASN A 50 7.95 10.58 13.29
CA ASN A 50 7.92 9.23 12.71
C ASN A 50 7.82 9.34 11.18
N LEU A 51 8.95 9.17 10.51
CA LEU A 51 9.09 9.18 9.07
C LEU A 51 8.60 7.83 8.50
N HIS A 52 7.66 7.83 7.59
CA HIS A 52 7.24 6.65 6.83
C HIS A 52 8.18 6.49 5.63
N VAL A 53 9.18 5.60 5.75
CA VAL A 53 10.29 5.51 4.80
C VAL A 53 9.85 5.10 3.39
N TYR A 54 8.82 4.28 3.28
CA TYR A 54 8.33 3.75 1.99
C TYR A 54 6.99 4.37 1.56
N GLY A 55 6.70 5.58 1.99
CA GLY A 55 5.49 6.32 1.64
C GLY A 55 4.43 6.36 2.74
N PRO A 56 3.38 7.16 2.56
CA PRO A 56 2.38 7.38 3.58
C PRO A 56 1.53 6.12 3.78
N HIS A 57 1.66 5.51 4.95
CA HIS A 57 0.88 4.37 5.35
C HIS A 57 -0.15 4.81 6.39
N ILE A 58 -1.42 4.81 6.02
CA ILE A 58 -2.54 5.08 6.91
C ILE A 58 -3.31 3.77 7.11
N PHE A 59 -3.42 3.32 8.34
CA PHE A 59 -4.20 2.12 8.62
C PHE A 59 -5.69 2.44 8.56
N HIS A 60 -6.44 1.64 7.83
CA HIS A 60 -7.91 1.73 7.76
C HIS A 60 -8.52 0.36 7.58
N THR A 61 -9.71 0.14 8.12
CA THR A 61 -10.43 -1.13 7.96
C THR A 61 -11.88 -1.01 8.45
N SER A 62 -12.77 -1.79 7.84
CA SER A 62 -14.10 -2.08 8.39
C SER A 62 -14.18 -3.48 9.00
N ASN A 63 -13.09 -4.28 8.92
CA ASN A 63 -13.00 -5.60 9.52
C ASN A 63 -12.71 -5.48 11.02
N GLU A 64 -13.71 -5.80 11.84
CA GLU A 64 -13.60 -5.72 13.31
C GLU A 64 -12.59 -6.69 13.90
N GLU A 65 -12.41 -7.88 13.32
CA GLU A 65 -11.45 -8.86 13.80
C GLU A 65 -10.03 -8.36 13.61
N VAL A 66 -9.72 -7.83 12.42
CA VAL A 66 -8.42 -7.23 12.11
C VAL A 66 -8.17 -6.02 13.02
N TRP A 67 -9.18 -5.16 13.21
CA TRP A 67 -9.05 -4.00 14.08
C TRP A 67 -8.77 -4.39 15.54
N LYS A 68 -9.51 -5.35 16.08
CA LYS A 68 -9.30 -5.88 17.44
C LYS A 68 -7.93 -6.54 17.57
N TRP A 69 -7.51 -7.27 16.55
CA TRP A 69 -6.24 -7.98 16.56
C TRP A 69 -5.05 -7.00 16.58
N ILE A 70 -5.01 -6.03 15.64
CA ILE A 70 -3.88 -5.09 15.55
C ILE A 70 -3.76 -4.17 16.78
N ASN A 71 -4.87 -3.84 17.43
CA ASN A 71 -4.88 -3.05 18.65
C ASN A 71 -4.27 -3.77 19.89
N GLN A 72 -3.94 -5.05 19.80
CA GLN A 72 -3.14 -5.73 20.81
C GLN A 72 -1.66 -5.28 20.78
N PHE A 73 -1.20 -4.77 19.64
CA PHE A 73 0.20 -4.41 19.41
C PHE A 73 0.45 -2.90 19.40
N ALA A 74 -0.56 -2.10 19.09
CA ALA A 74 -0.46 -0.65 19.05
C ALA A 74 -1.75 0.05 19.46
N THR A 75 -1.61 1.26 19.98
CA THR A 75 -2.73 2.21 20.10
C THR A 75 -2.73 3.08 18.86
N PHE A 76 -3.88 3.23 18.21
CA PHE A 76 -4.02 4.11 17.04
C PHE A 76 -4.54 5.47 17.47
N ASN A 77 -4.03 6.52 16.84
CA ASN A 77 -4.52 7.88 17.03
C ASN A 77 -5.81 8.12 16.22
N ASN A 78 -6.38 9.33 16.36
CA ASN A 78 -7.59 9.73 15.62
C ASN A 78 -7.25 10.42 14.29
N PHE A 79 -6.20 10.01 13.61
CA PHE A 79 -5.83 10.58 12.32
C PHE A 79 -6.90 10.25 11.27
N VAL A 80 -7.41 11.29 10.62
CA VAL A 80 -8.33 11.17 9.48
C VAL A 80 -7.59 11.60 8.22
N TYR A 81 -7.55 10.72 7.23
CA TYR A 81 -6.85 11.02 5.99
C TYR A 81 -7.67 11.95 5.09
N THR A 82 -7.18 13.18 4.96
CA THR A 82 -7.81 14.25 4.18
C THR A 82 -6.78 14.86 3.22
N PRO A 83 -6.40 14.16 2.14
CA PRO A 83 -5.41 14.68 1.21
C PRO A 83 -5.93 15.89 0.43
N VAL A 84 -4.99 16.68 -0.06
CA VAL A 84 -5.26 17.85 -0.91
C VAL A 84 -4.62 17.62 -2.28
N ALA A 85 -5.30 18.04 -3.34
CA ALA A 85 -4.70 18.10 -4.67
C ALA A 85 -4.15 19.51 -4.94
N ASN A 86 -2.97 19.57 -5.55
CA ASN A 86 -2.41 20.80 -6.09
C ASN A 86 -2.36 20.69 -7.62
N TYR A 87 -3.02 21.62 -8.30
CA TYR A 87 -2.96 21.79 -9.74
C TYR A 87 -2.63 23.23 -10.06
N LYS A 88 -1.44 23.48 -10.59
CA LYS A 88 -0.97 24.83 -10.95
C LYS A 88 -1.18 25.83 -9.81
N GLU A 89 -0.66 25.49 -8.63
CA GLU A 89 -0.74 26.30 -7.41
C GLU A 89 -2.16 26.48 -6.82
N LYS A 90 -3.18 25.90 -7.45
CA LYS A 90 -4.54 25.91 -6.91
C LYS A 90 -4.82 24.62 -6.15
N LEU A 91 -5.36 24.76 -4.95
CA LEU A 91 -5.62 23.63 -4.05
C LEU A 91 -7.09 23.19 -4.14
N TYR A 92 -7.27 21.85 -4.11
CA TYR A 92 -8.60 21.22 -4.12
C TYR A 92 -8.67 20.13 -3.06
N ALA A 93 -9.83 20.02 -2.42
CA ALA A 93 -10.08 18.91 -1.49
C ALA A 93 -10.18 17.57 -2.22
N LEU A 94 -9.71 16.49 -1.57
CA LEU A 94 -9.88 15.11 -1.96
C LEU A 94 -10.46 14.30 -0.79
N PRO A 95 -11.19 13.18 -1.06
CA PRO A 95 -11.64 12.68 -2.36
C PRO A 95 -12.64 13.65 -3.00
N PHE A 96 -13.09 13.36 -4.25
CA PHE A 96 -14.06 14.25 -4.93
C PHE A 96 -15.35 14.36 -4.14
N ASN A 97 -15.59 15.53 -3.58
CA ASN A 97 -16.72 15.85 -2.69
C ASN A 97 -17.22 17.27 -2.94
N MET A 98 -18.21 17.73 -2.17
CA MET A 98 -18.78 19.07 -2.37
C MET A 98 -17.76 20.20 -2.23
N TRP A 99 -16.71 20.06 -1.41
CA TRP A 99 -15.62 21.04 -1.38
C TRP A 99 -14.85 21.09 -2.70
N THR A 100 -14.56 19.93 -3.31
CA THR A 100 -13.92 19.86 -4.62
C THR A 100 -14.75 20.58 -5.69
N PHE A 101 -16.06 20.32 -5.71
CA PHE A 101 -16.96 20.89 -6.70
C PHE A 101 -17.21 22.38 -6.46
N TYR A 102 -17.28 22.80 -5.19
CA TYR A 102 -17.32 24.22 -4.84
C TYR A 102 -16.05 24.95 -5.29
N GLN A 103 -14.86 24.38 -5.02
CA GLN A 103 -13.58 24.95 -5.43
C GLN A 103 -13.42 24.98 -6.96
N MET A 104 -14.02 24.03 -7.68
CA MET A 104 -13.96 23.93 -9.14
C MET A 104 -14.95 24.85 -9.84
N TRP A 105 -16.21 24.83 -9.41
CA TRP A 105 -17.34 25.43 -10.12
C TRP A 105 -18.14 26.44 -9.28
N GLY A 106 -17.90 26.56 -7.98
CA GLY A 106 -18.74 27.32 -7.06
C GLY A 106 -20.09 26.65 -6.74
N ALA A 107 -20.26 25.38 -7.13
CA ALA A 107 -21.50 24.64 -6.91
C ALA A 107 -21.72 24.37 -5.42
N THR A 108 -22.95 24.57 -4.94
CA THR A 108 -23.32 24.45 -3.52
C THR A 108 -24.31 23.32 -3.25
N SER A 109 -24.84 22.70 -4.29
CA SER A 109 -25.83 21.63 -4.20
C SER A 109 -25.47 20.43 -5.09
N GLU A 110 -25.95 19.26 -4.67
CA GLU A 110 -25.83 18.02 -5.46
C GLU A 110 -26.46 18.17 -6.85
N ILE A 111 -27.59 18.88 -6.96
CA ILE A 111 -28.31 19.10 -8.23
C ILE A 111 -27.41 19.85 -9.20
N GLU A 112 -26.85 21.00 -8.78
CA GLU A 112 -25.93 21.79 -9.62
C GLU A 112 -24.72 20.96 -10.08
N VAL A 113 -24.11 20.17 -9.18
CA VAL A 113 -22.97 19.34 -9.52
C VAL A 113 -23.35 18.28 -10.56
N LYS A 114 -24.48 17.60 -10.40
CA LYS A 114 -24.96 16.59 -11.33
C LYS A 114 -25.26 17.16 -12.71
N GLU A 115 -25.91 18.32 -12.78
CA GLU A 115 -26.19 19.03 -14.05
C GLU A 115 -24.89 19.40 -14.79
N ILE A 116 -23.87 19.89 -14.07
CA ILE A 116 -22.57 20.21 -14.65
C ILE A 116 -21.88 18.93 -15.18
N ILE A 117 -21.85 17.88 -14.39
CA ILE A 117 -21.24 16.59 -14.80
C ILE A 117 -21.98 16.02 -16.00
N GLU A 118 -23.30 15.99 -16.01
CA GLU A 118 -24.11 15.48 -17.11
C GLU A 118 -23.82 16.26 -18.40
N LYS A 119 -23.81 17.58 -18.34
CA LYS A 119 -23.47 18.42 -19.48
C LYS A 119 -22.05 18.13 -20.01
N GLN A 120 -21.07 17.99 -19.12
CA GLN A 120 -19.68 17.75 -19.50
C GLN A 120 -19.43 16.31 -20.00
N SER A 121 -20.18 15.35 -19.49
CA SER A 121 -20.06 13.93 -19.86
C SER A 121 -20.91 13.53 -21.07
N SER A 122 -21.78 14.41 -21.58
CA SER A 122 -22.67 14.14 -22.71
C SER A 122 -21.94 13.76 -24.00
N VAL A 123 -20.66 14.08 -24.12
CA VAL A 123 -19.78 13.70 -25.24
C VAL A 123 -19.44 12.19 -25.23
N ILE A 124 -19.61 11.50 -24.09
CA ILE A 124 -19.35 10.07 -23.95
C ILE A 124 -20.64 9.30 -24.22
N THR A 125 -20.73 8.73 -25.42
CA THR A 125 -21.88 7.92 -25.85
C THR A 125 -21.67 6.43 -25.53
N GLY A 126 -22.62 5.80 -24.85
CA GLY A 126 -22.58 4.38 -24.51
C GLY A 126 -21.67 4.05 -23.32
N GLU A 127 -21.14 2.82 -23.32
CA GLU A 127 -20.23 2.34 -22.28
C GLU A 127 -18.81 2.91 -22.44
N PRO A 128 -18.18 3.42 -21.37
CA PRO A 128 -16.81 3.90 -21.41
C PRO A 128 -15.82 2.81 -21.85
N LYS A 129 -14.89 3.15 -22.73
CA LYS A 129 -13.91 2.22 -23.32
C LYS A 129 -12.59 2.17 -22.56
N ASN A 130 -12.25 3.24 -21.87
CA ASN A 130 -10.97 3.43 -21.20
C ASN A 130 -11.14 4.29 -19.93
N LEU A 131 -10.03 4.53 -19.24
CA LEU A 131 -10.01 5.33 -18.01
C LEU A 131 -10.47 6.77 -18.23
N GLU A 132 -10.06 7.43 -19.32
CA GLU A 132 -10.47 8.80 -19.63
C GLU A 132 -11.98 8.93 -19.73
N GLU A 133 -12.62 8.10 -20.57
CA GLU A 133 -14.07 8.12 -20.75
C GLU A 133 -14.82 7.81 -19.46
N GLN A 134 -14.33 6.85 -18.69
CA GLN A 134 -14.91 6.48 -17.39
C GLN A 134 -14.81 7.64 -16.38
N ALA A 135 -13.66 8.30 -16.31
CA ALA A 135 -13.44 9.45 -15.42
C ALA A 135 -14.36 10.62 -15.80
N ILE A 136 -14.42 11.00 -17.07
CA ILE A 136 -15.28 12.08 -17.55
C ILE A 136 -16.76 11.78 -17.24
N LYS A 137 -17.18 10.51 -17.37
CA LYS A 137 -18.55 10.11 -17.04
C LYS A 137 -18.86 10.21 -15.55
N LEU A 138 -17.87 10.00 -14.69
CA LEU A 138 -18.03 10.04 -13.23
C LEU A 138 -18.00 11.46 -12.66
N VAL A 139 -17.08 12.31 -13.13
CA VAL A 139 -16.76 13.59 -12.48
C VAL A 139 -16.75 14.79 -13.42
N GLY A 140 -17.05 14.60 -14.70
CA GLY A 140 -16.99 15.65 -15.71
C GLY A 140 -15.59 15.92 -16.24
N HIS A 141 -15.55 16.66 -17.34
CA HIS A 141 -14.32 16.95 -18.10
C HIS A 141 -13.33 17.82 -17.30
N ASP A 142 -13.84 18.82 -16.55
CA ASP A 142 -12.97 19.75 -15.83
C ASP A 142 -12.25 19.06 -14.68
N VAL A 143 -12.94 18.27 -13.87
CA VAL A 143 -12.33 17.50 -12.77
C VAL A 143 -11.35 16.47 -13.34
N TYR A 144 -11.71 15.78 -14.42
CA TYR A 144 -10.81 14.84 -15.08
C TYR A 144 -9.50 15.52 -15.50
N ASN A 145 -9.55 16.62 -16.24
CA ASN A 145 -8.35 17.28 -16.74
C ASN A 145 -7.50 17.91 -15.64
N THR A 146 -8.15 18.43 -14.59
CA THR A 146 -7.48 19.14 -13.51
C THR A 146 -6.90 18.18 -12.46
N LEU A 147 -7.66 17.15 -12.06
CA LEU A 147 -7.33 16.38 -10.85
C LEU A 147 -6.99 14.91 -11.12
N ILE A 148 -7.32 14.36 -12.29
CA ILE A 148 -7.13 12.92 -12.57
C ILE A 148 -6.06 12.69 -13.62
N LYS A 149 -6.20 13.32 -14.77
CA LYS A 149 -5.39 13.01 -15.97
C LYS A 149 -3.89 13.03 -15.66
N GLY A 150 -3.36 14.19 -15.27
CA GLY A 150 -1.92 14.34 -15.07
C GLY A 150 -1.36 13.46 -13.97
N TYR A 151 -2.10 13.28 -12.87
CA TYR A 151 -1.71 12.38 -11.79
C TYR A 151 -1.65 10.92 -12.26
N THR A 152 -2.68 10.47 -12.94
CA THR A 152 -2.80 9.09 -13.41
C THR A 152 -1.75 8.78 -14.48
N GLU A 153 -1.56 9.67 -15.45
CA GLU A 153 -0.58 9.48 -16.51
C GLU A 153 0.86 9.44 -15.97
N LYS A 154 1.19 10.23 -14.93
CA LYS A 154 2.47 10.14 -14.22
C LYS A 154 2.62 8.78 -13.52
N GLN A 155 1.61 8.39 -12.74
CA GLN A 155 1.63 7.16 -11.96
C GLN A 155 1.73 5.91 -12.83
N TRP A 156 1.02 5.90 -13.95
CA TRP A 156 0.98 4.74 -14.85
C TRP A 156 2.00 4.82 -16.00
N ARG A 157 2.58 6.00 -16.26
CA ARG A 157 3.49 6.25 -17.38
C ARG A 157 2.89 5.84 -18.73
N LYS A 158 1.58 5.96 -18.84
CA LYS A 158 0.76 5.64 -20.02
C LYS A 158 -0.34 6.69 -20.16
N SER A 159 -0.81 6.92 -21.37
CA SER A 159 -1.99 7.76 -21.58
C SER A 159 -3.22 7.18 -20.90
N ALA A 160 -4.06 8.03 -20.33
CA ALA A 160 -5.33 7.60 -19.72
C ALA A 160 -6.26 6.89 -20.72
N LYS A 161 -6.11 7.14 -22.02
CA LYS A 161 -6.84 6.44 -23.12
C LYS A 161 -6.41 4.98 -23.29
N GLU A 162 -5.19 4.64 -22.88
CA GLU A 162 -4.63 3.29 -22.98
C GLU A 162 -4.84 2.48 -21.70
N LEU A 163 -5.35 3.12 -20.66
CA LEU A 163 -5.59 2.49 -19.36
C LEU A 163 -7.00 1.90 -19.26
N PRO A 164 -7.17 0.73 -18.60
CA PRO A 164 -8.48 0.12 -18.39
C PRO A 164 -9.38 1.00 -17.51
N LYS A 165 -10.68 1.05 -17.85
CA LYS A 165 -11.69 1.80 -17.10
C LYS A 165 -11.84 1.35 -15.64
N GLU A 166 -11.51 0.12 -15.34
CA GLU A 166 -11.61 -0.50 -14.03
C GLU A 166 -10.71 0.19 -12.98
N ILE A 167 -9.60 0.80 -13.41
CA ILE A 167 -8.67 1.52 -12.51
C ILE A 167 -9.38 2.64 -11.75
N ILE A 168 -10.30 3.35 -12.42
CA ILE A 168 -10.99 4.51 -11.82
C ILE A 168 -12.45 4.22 -11.45
N LYS A 169 -12.98 3.04 -11.78
CA LYS A 169 -14.38 2.69 -11.52
C LYS A 169 -14.78 2.82 -10.05
N ARG A 170 -13.83 2.64 -9.14
CA ARG A 170 -14.03 2.71 -7.68
C ARG A 170 -13.72 4.06 -7.06
N LEU A 171 -13.46 5.09 -7.87
CA LEU A 171 -13.17 6.42 -7.35
C LEU A 171 -14.37 6.95 -6.56
N PRO A 172 -14.19 7.29 -5.27
CA PRO A 172 -15.30 7.79 -4.48
C PRO A 172 -15.69 9.20 -4.94
N VAL A 173 -16.95 9.37 -5.30
CA VAL A 173 -17.58 10.68 -5.57
C VAL A 173 -18.67 10.88 -4.54
N ARG A 174 -18.61 11.97 -3.78
CA ARG A 174 -19.54 12.27 -2.69
C ARG A 174 -20.22 13.60 -2.90
N TYR A 175 -21.52 13.63 -2.69
CA TYR A 175 -22.30 14.88 -2.71
C TYR A 175 -22.52 15.44 -1.29
N THR A 176 -21.51 15.26 -0.43
CA THR A 176 -21.44 15.79 0.94
C THR A 176 -20.13 16.54 1.13
N PHE A 177 -20.03 17.38 2.16
CA PHE A 177 -18.80 18.10 2.53
C PHE A 177 -17.85 17.26 3.39
N ASP A 178 -17.84 15.93 3.20
CA ASP A 178 -16.98 15.01 3.93
C ASP A 178 -15.65 14.79 3.20
N ASN A 179 -14.56 15.26 3.81
CA ASN A 179 -13.19 15.14 3.29
C ASN A 179 -12.49 13.83 3.70
N ASN A 180 -13.13 12.96 4.48
CA ASN A 180 -12.51 11.69 4.84
C ASN A 180 -12.28 10.84 3.59
N TYR A 181 -11.02 10.50 3.31
CA TYR A 181 -10.67 9.74 2.11
C TYR A 181 -11.24 8.32 2.14
N PHE A 182 -11.21 7.67 3.29
CA PHE A 182 -11.68 6.30 3.45
C PHE A 182 -13.16 6.24 3.85
N ASN A 183 -13.84 5.17 3.42
CA ASN A 183 -15.20 4.84 3.87
C ASN A 183 -15.20 3.83 5.03
N ASP A 184 -14.02 3.42 5.49
CA ASP A 184 -13.87 2.41 6.53
C ASP A 184 -14.28 2.94 7.91
N LYS A 185 -14.78 2.03 8.74
CA LYS A 185 -15.23 2.32 10.10
C LYS A 185 -14.09 2.78 11.02
N TYR A 186 -12.90 2.24 10.81
CA TYR A 186 -11.70 2.51 11.60
C TYR A 186 -10.59 3.04 10.72
N GLN A 187 -9.88 4.03 11.20
CA GLN A 187 -8.64 4.51 10.61
C GLN A 187 -7.76 5.18 11.66
N GLY A 188 -6.47 5.28 11.40
CA GLY A 188 -5.51 5.97 12.27
C GLY A 188 -4.08 5.61 11.94
N ILE A 189 -3.17 6.22 12.71
CA ILE A 189 -1.73 5.96 12.68
C ILE A 189 -1.36 5.35 14.03
N PRO A 190 -0.55 4.28 14.08
CA PRO A 190 -0.08 3.72 15.35
C PRO A 190 0.83 4.70 16.06
N VAL A 191 0.53 4.99 17.33
CA VAL A 191 1.31 5.92 18.16
C VAL A 191 2.73 5.41 18.32
N GLY A 192 3.69 6.24 17.92
CA GLY A 192 5.12 5.93 17.92
C GLY A 192 5.60 5.15 16.69
N GLY A 193 4.79 5.10 15.64
CA GLY A 193 5.12 4.52 14.33
C GLY A 193 4.83 3.03 14.20
N TYR A 194 4.86 2.54 12.97
CA TYR A 194 4.55 1.14 12.64
C TYR A 194 5.63 0.16 13.11
N THR A 195 6.89 0.55 13.12
CA THR A 195 8.01 -0.34 13.46
C THR A 195 7.83 -1.00 14.82
N LYS A 196 7.26 -0.30 15.80
CA LYS A 196 6.94 -0.85 17.12
C LYS A 196 5.98 -2.04 17.12
N ILE A 197 5.10 -2.11 16.11
CA ILE A 197 4.20 -3.27 15.96
C ILE A 197 5.03 -4.50 15.61
N PHE A 198 5.98 -4.36 14.70
CA PHE A 198 6.84 -5.48 14.26
C PHE A 198 7.82 -5.90 15.35
N GLU A 199 8.36 -4.96 16.12
CA GLU A 199 9.20 -5.26 17.29
C GLU A 199 8.45 -6.14 18.29
N LYS A 200 7.16 -5.84 18.58
CA LYS A 200 6.32 -6.67 19.46
C LYS A 200 5.95 -8.02 18.84
N LEU A 201 5.63 -8.05 17.54
CA LEU A 201 5.28 -9.30 16.85
C LEU A 201 6.46 -10.28 16.81
N LEU A 202 7.67 -9.77 16.73
CA LEU A 202 8.89 -10.55 16.58
C LEU A 202 9.67 -10.72 17.90
N GLU A 203 9.11 -10.24 19.01
CA GLU A 203 9.73 -10.39 20.32
C GLU A 203 9.98 -11.87 20.68
N GLY A 204 11.22 -12.20 21.00
CA GLY A 204 11.64 -13.57 21.31
C GLY A 204 11.78 -14.50 20.09
N ILE A 205 11.59 -14.01 18.88
CA ILE A 205 11.80 -14.76 17.64
C ILE A 205 13.15 -14.35 17.03
N GLU A 206 13.91 -15.33 16.56
CA GLU A 206 15.17 -15.04 15.86
C GLU A 206 14.90 -14.34 14.52
N VAL A 207 15.51 -13.15 14.33
CA VAL A 207 15.43 -12.37 13.09
C VAL A 207 16.83 -12.14 12.57
N ARG A 208 17.07 -12.46 11.30
CA ARG A 208 18.31 -12.13 10.59
C ARG A 208 18.02 -11.15 9.48
N LEU A 209 18.44 -9.92 9.69
CA LEU A 209 18.38 -8.83 8.70
C LEU A 209 19.59 -8.92 7.76
N ASN A 210 19.58 -8.13 6.67
CA ASN A 210 20.62 -8.17 5.63
C ASN A 210 20.88 -9.60 5.10
N THR A 211 19.83 -10.43 5.05
CA THR A 211 19.92 -11.85 4.70
C THR A 211 19.00 -12.13 3.51
N ASP A 212 19.60 -12.25 2.32
CA ASP A 212 18.85 -12.59 1.10
C ASP A 212 18.66 -14.11 1.00
N TYR A 213 17.42 -14.53 0.74
CA TYR A 213 17.03 -15.96 0.69
C TYR A 213 17.81 -16.77 -0.35
N PHE A 214 18.21 -16.16 -1.46
CA PHE A 214 18.84 -16.87 -2.58
C PHE A 214 20.36 -16.94 -2.48
N THR A 215 20.98 -16.10 -1.66
CA THR A 215 22.45 -15.98 -1.60
C THR A 215 23.04 -16.31 -0.24
N ALA A 216 22.24 -16.26 0.83
CA ALA A 216 22.72 -16.53 2.19
C ALA A 216 22.77 -18.04 2.50
N GLU A 217 23.63 -18.41 3.41
CA GLU A 217 23.61 -19.72 4.05
C GLU A 217 22.41 -19.80 5.01
N LEU A 218 21.40 -20.59 4.62
CA LEU A 218 20.16 -20.72 5.36
C LEU A 218 20.27 -21.79 6.45
N PRO A 219 19.65 -21.58 7.63
CA PRO A 219 19.59 -22.60 8.67
C PRO A 219 18.72 -23.78 8.20
N GLU A 220 18.97 -24.95 8.80
CA GLU A 220 18.13 -26.13 8.58
C GLU A 220 16.68 -25.86 9.01
N HIS A 221 15.72 -26.11 8.13
CA HIS A 221 14.29 -25.85 8.33
C HIS A 221 13.41 -26.87 7.61
N ILE A 222 12.15 -27.02 8.07
CA ILE A 222 11.20 -27.99 7.52
C ILE A 222 10.36 -27.35 6.42
N LYS A 223 9.80 -26.14 6.67
CA LYS A 223 8.95 -25.42 5.74
C LYS A 223 9.39 -23.96 5.59
N VAL A 224 9.03 -23.36 4.46
CA VAL A 224 9.28 -21.95 4.16
C VAL A 224 7.95 -21.21 4.01
N ILE A 225 7.84 -20.03 4.59
CA ILE A 225 6.81 -19.02 4.24
C ILE A 225 7.52 -17.92 3.47
N TYR A 226 7.25 -17.82 2.18
CA TYR A 226 7.92 -16.90 1.27
C TYR A 226 7.01 -15.72 0.92
N THR A 227 7.45 -14.49 1.24
CA THR A 227 6.67 -13.27 0.99
C THR A 227 7.27 -12.35 -0.08
N GLY A 228 8.38 -12.77 -0.70
CA GLY A 228 9.01 -12.05 -1.81
C GLY A 228 8.29 -12.24 -3.14
N PRO A 229 8.82 -11.64 -4.24
CA PRO A 229 8.23 -11.79 -5.56
C PRO A 229 8.20 -13.25 -6.02
N ILE A 230 7.02 -13.75 -6.36
CA ILE A 230 6.82 -15.17 -6.72
C ILE A 230 7.59 -15.55 -8.00
N ASP A 231 7.68 -14.65 -8.97
CA ASP A 231 8.42 -14.85 -10.21
C ASP A 231 9.94 -14.99 -9.96
N LYS A 232 10.50 -14.22 -9.01
CA LYS A 232 11.89 -14.35 -8.58
C LYS A 232 12.15 -15.73 -7.95
N TYR A 233 11.22 -16.22 -7.11
CA TYR A 233 11.35 -17.54 -6.51
C TYR A 233 11.52 -18.64 -7.56
N PHE A 234 10.75 -18.61 -8.63
CA PHE A 234 10.80 -19.56 -9.72
C PHE A 234 11.81 -19.19 -10.82
N GLY A 235 12.79 -18.31 -10.55
CA GLY A 235 13.83 -17.93 -11.50
C GLY A 235 13.29 -17.31 -12.80
N TYR A 236 12.14 -16.65 -12.73
CA TYR A 236 11.49 -15.97 -13.87
C TYR A 236 11.10 -16.90 -15.05
N LYS A 237 10.94 -18.21 -14.81
CA LYS A 237 10.73 -19.24 -15.86
C LYS A 237 9.49 -19.02 -16.74
N HIS A 238 8.47 -18.30 -16.27
CA HIS A 238 7.27 -17.95 -17.04
C HIS A 238 7.27 -16.48 -17.52
N GLY A 239 8.37 -15.75 -17.27
CA GLY A 239 8.52 -14.33 -17.54
C GLY A 239 8.41 -13.48 -16.27
N LYS A 240 8.90 -12.24 -16.37
CA LYS A 240 8.89 -11.29 -15.25
C LYS A 240 7.51 -10.68 -15.07
N LEU A 241 7.06 -10.59 -13.83
CA LEU A 241 5.87 -9.86 -13.43
C LEU A 241 6.18 -8.37 -13.31
N GLU A 242 5.23 -7.53 -13.68
CA GLU A 242 5.38 -6.08 -13.64
C GLU A 242 4.86 -5.53 -12.29
N TYR A 243 5.59 -4.57 -11.76
CA TYR A 243 5.20 -3.85 -10.54
C TYR A 243 5.23 -2.35 -10.78
N LYS A 244 4.43 -1.61 -10.03
CA LYS A 244 4.60 -0.18 -9.85
C LYS A 244 5.57 0.06 -8.72
N THR A 245 6.42 1.06 -8.90
CA THR A 245 7.37 1.47 -7.87
C THR A 245 7.51 2.98 -7.82
N VAL A 246 7.99 3.47 -6.71
CA VAL A 246 8.23 4.89 -6.46
C VAL A 246 9.58 5.07 -5.78
N GLU A 247 10.20 6.19 -6.03
CA GLU A 247 11.31 6.72 -5.23
C GLU A 247 10.80 7.81 -4.29
N LEU A 248 11.37 7.88 -3.10
CA LEU A 248 11.00 8.82 -2.07
C LEU A 248 12.25 9.59 -1.63
N ASP A 249 12.31 10.88 -1.94
CA ASP A 249 13.34 11.77 -1.49
C ASP A 249 12.95 12.37 -0.16
N HIS A 250 13.65 12.00 0.92
CA HIS A 250 13.39 12.49 2.27
C HIS A 250 14.28 13.67 2.61
N MET A 251 13.70 14.80 2.93
CA MET A 251 14.45 16.01 3.29
C MET A 251 14.00 16.60 4.62
N LYS A 252 14.97 17.02 5.42
CA LYS A 252 14.73 17.84 6.60
C LYS A 252 14.58 19.30 6.18
N ILE A 253 13.44 19.89 6.51
CA ILE A 253 13.12 21.30 6.23
C ILE A 253 13.11 22.07 7.55
N ASN A 254 13.80 23.21 7.56
CA ASN A 254 13.92 24.03 8.76
C ASN A 254 12.68 24.92 8.96
N THR A 255 11.53 24.29 9.14
CA THR A 255 10.25 24.90 9.47
C THR A 255 9.40 23.95 10.29
N SER A 256 8.60 24.47 11.19
CA SER A 256 7.69 23.66 12.01
C SER A 256 6.43 23.20 11.24
N ASN A 257 6.15 23.80 10.10
CA ASN A 257 5.01 23.46 9.23
C ASN A 257 5.36 23.84 7.79
N TYR A 258 5.45 22.85 6.91
CA TYR A 258 5.86 23.06 5.52
C TYR A 258 4.68 23.26 4.59
N GLN A 259 3.68 22.37 4.65
CA GLN A 259 2.54 22.39 3.72
C GLN A 259 1.16 22.38 4.40
N GLY A 260 1.12 22.27 5.73
CA GLY A 260 -0.11 22.36 6.52
C GLY A 260 -1.03 21.14 6.48
N VAL A 261 -0.64 20.07 5.79
CA VAL A 261 -1.40 18.82 5.66
C VAL A 261 -0.43 17.64 5.44
N ALA A 262 -0.86 16.44 5.82
CA ALA A 262 0.00 15.27 5.71
C ALA A 262 0.40 14.94 4.26
N VAL A 263 -0.52 15.07 3.29
CA VAL A 263 -0.26 14.68 1.90
C VAL A 263 -0.88 15.69 0.93
N ILE A 264 -0.05 16.17 0.01
CA ILE A 264 -0.49 16.91 -1.19
C ILE A 264 -0.23 16.04 -2.42
N ASN A 265 -1.28 15.81 -3.21
CA ASN A 265 -1.18 15.15 -4.51
C ASN A 265 -0.95 16.20 -5.60
N HIS A 266 0.15 16.09 -6.35
CA HIS A 266 0.42 16.98 -7.47
C HIS A 266 -0.23 16.41 -8.74
N THR A 267 -1.29 17.05 -9.19
CA THR A 267 -2.07 16.56 -10.35
C THR A 267 -1.63 17.19 -11.66
N ASP A 268 -0.80 18.22 -11.62
CA ASP A 268 -0.17 18.78 -12.82
C ASP A 268 0.88 17.80 -13.38
N LYS A 269 0.83 17.55 -14.69
CA LYS A 269 1.77 16.66 -15.39
C LYS A 269 3.20 17.22 -15.43
N ASP A 270 3.36 18.54 -15.32
CA ASP A 270 4.66 19.22 -15.40
C ASP A 270 5.42 19.16 -14.06
N VAL A 271 4.76 18.74 -12.96
CA VAL A 271 5.39 18.44 -11.69
C VAL A 271 5.79 16.97 -11.66
N PRO A 272 7.08 16.61 -11.51
CA PRO A 272 7.54 15.22 -11.61
C PRO A 272 7.00 14.33 -10.47
N HIS A 273 6.80 14.91 -9.28
CA HIS A 273 6.29 14.17 -8.12
C HIS A 273 4.80 13.90 -8.23
N THR A 274 4.36 12.77 -7.71
CA THR A 274 2.94 12.48 -7.52
C THR A 274 2.45 13.00 -6.18
N ARG A 275 3.27 12.94 -5.14
CA ARG A 275 2.91 13.39 -3.79
C ARG A 275 4.06 14.12 -3.10
N THR A 276 3.67 15.07 -2.25
CA THR A 276 4.53 15.61 -1.20
C THR A 276 3.93 15.22 0.15
N ILE A 277 4.74 14.66 1.03
CA ILE A 277 4.32 14.08 2.31
C ILE A 277 5.04 14.81 3.44
N GLU A 278 4.32 15.48 4.32
CA GLU A 278 4.85 16.06 5.54
C GLU A 278 4.51 15.17 6.73
N HIS A 279 5.49 14.41 7.19
CA HIS A 279 5.29 13.29 8.10
C HIS A 279 4.79 13.68 9.49
N LYS A 280 5.12 14.86 9.99
CA LYS A 280 4.70 15.31 11.32
C LYS A 280 3.17 15.44 11.50
N HIS A 281 2.42 15.51 10.39
CA HIS A 281 0.97 15.59 10.45
C HIS A 281 0.28 14.24 10.68
N PHE A 282 0.99 13.12 10.50
CA PHE A 282 0.44 11.80 10.82
C PHE A 282 0.31 11.58 12.33
N GLU A 283 1.30 12.07 13.06
CA GLU A 283 1.33 12.03 14.51
C GLU A 283 1.87 13.37 15.00
N LYS A 284 1.10 14.10 15.78
CA LYS A 284 1.47 15.46 16.23
C LYS A 284 2.85 15.47 16.90
N SER A 285 3.71 16.33 16.42
CA SER A 285 5.06 16.55 16.92
C SER A 285 5.34 18.03 17.12
N ASP A 286 5.95 18.38 18.26
CA ASP A 286 6.39 19.73 18.57
C ASP A 286 7.77 20.05 17.98
N SER A 287 8.30 19.22 17.11
CA SER A 287 9.59 19.41 16.45
C SER A 287 9.63 20.78 15.75
N PRO A 288 10.72 21.57 15.90
CA PRO A 288 10.86 22.84 15.19
C PRO A 288 11.15 22.69 13.70
N VAL A 289 11.38 21.45 13.25
CA VAL A 289 11.63 21.09 11.85
C VAL A 289 10.53 20.21 11.32
N SER A 290 10.46 20.05 9.99
CA SER A 290 9.63 19.05 9.32
C SER A 290 10.49 18.10 8.50
N TRP A 291 10.09 16.82 8.47
CA TRP A 291 10.56 15.85 7.48
C TRP A 291 9.52 15.74 6.37
N VAL A 292 9.97 16.00 5.16
CA VAL A 292 9.12 16.03 3.96
C VAL A 292 9.67 15.04 2.95
N SER A 293 8.77 14.29 2.31
CA SER A 293 9.15 13.36 1.26
C SER A 293 8.47 13.72 -0.05
N TRP A 294 9.23 13.69 -1.14
CA TRP A 294 8.71 13.79 -2.51
C TRP A 294 8.67 12.40 -3.12
N GLU A 295 7.49 11.99 -3.52
CA GLU A 295 7.26 10.69 -4.15
C GLU A 295 7.26 10.84 -5.67
N THR A 296 8.16 10.11 -6.32
CA THR A 296 8.28 10.11 -7.79
C THR A 296 8.09 8.70 -8.33
N PRO A 297 7.13 8.47 -9.23
CA PRO A 297 6.98 7.18 -9.91
C PRO A 297 8.18 6.89 -10.82
N VAL A 298 8.78 5.72 -10.63
CA VAL A 298 9.90 5.25 -11.45
C VAL A 298 9.59 3.92 -12.10
N GLU A 299 10.43 3.49 -13.04
CA GLU A 299 10.30 2.19 -13.66
C GLU A 299 10.72 1.08 -12.70
N TYR A 300 9.92 0.03 -12.63
CA TYR A 300 10.33 -1.18 -11.92
C TYR A 300 11.38 -1.94 -12.72
N ILE A 301 12.55 -2.08 -12.16
CA ILE A 301 13.66 -2.87 -12.71
C ILE A 301 13.97 -3.97 -11.68
N PRO A 302 13.69 -5.25 -11.98
CA PRO A 302 13.97 -6.36 -11.06
C PRO A 302 15.38 -6.30 -10.50
N GLU A 303 15.50 -6.51 -9.19
CA GLU A 303 16.77 -6.51 -8.42
C GLU A 303 17.46 -5.13 -8.27
N LYS A 304 16.90 -4.07 -8.87
CA LYS A 304 17.43 -2.70 -8.76
C LYS A 304 16.47 -1.76 -8.04
N THR A 305 15.17 -1.95 -8.26
CA THR A 305 14.12 -1.12 -7.62
C THR A 305 13.15 -2.00 -6.85
N GLU A 306 12.59 -1.44 -5.78
CA GLU A 306 11.66 -2.18 -4.92
C GLU A 306 10.29 -2.37 -5.59
N PRO A 307 9.69 -3.58 -5.55
CA PRO A 307 8.33 -3.81 -6.03
C PRO A 307 7.31 -3.32 -5.00
N TYR A 308 6.49 -2.32 -5.35
CA TYR A 308 5.45 -1.81 -4.44
C TYR A 308 4.08 -2.42 -4.71
N TYR A 309 3.60 -2.33 -5.95
CA TYR A 309 2.23 -2.73 -6.30
C TYR A 309 2.22 -3.59 -7.56
N PRO A 310 1.62 -4.79 -7.51
CA PRO A 310 1.39 -5.62 -8.68
C PRO A 310 0.57 -4.90 -9.77
N VAL A 311 0.93 -5.10 -11.02
CA VAL A 311 0.16 -4.62 -12.18
C VAL A 311 -0.83 -5.70 -12.60
N ASN A 312 -2.10 -5.53 -12.20
CA ASN A 312 -3.15 -6.52 -12.43
C ASN A 312 -3.82 -6.32 -13.81
N ASP A 313 -3.06 -6.43 -14.88
CA ASP A 313 -3.57 -6.50 -16.25
C ASP A 313 -3.70 -7.95 -16.75
N ALA A 314 -4.28 -8.15 -17.93
CA ALA A 314 -4.51 -9.48 -18.50
C ALA A 314 -3.20 -10.24 -18.73
N LYS A 315 -2.14 -9.57 -19.21
CA LYS A 315 -0.82 -10.15 -19.46
C LYS A 315 -0.20 -10.68 -18.16
N ASN A 316 -0.13 -9.84 -17.15
CA ASN A 316 0.47 -10.20 -15.87
C ASN A 316 -0.36 -11.25 -15.12
N THR A 317 -1.69 -11.20 -15.26
CA THR A 317 -2.60 -12.22 -14.70
C THR A 317 -2.34 -13.59 -15.32
N GLU A 318 -2.11 -13.68 -16.64
CA GLU A 318 -1.76 -14.95 -17.31
C GLU A 318 -0.43 -15.50 -16.80
N ILE A 319 0.60 -14.65 -16.70
CA ILE A 319 1.92 -15.02 -16.17
C ILE A 319 1.80 -15.51 -14.73
N TYR A 320 1.11 -14.75 -13.88
CA TYR A 320 0.91 -15.12 -12.48
C TYR A 320 0.18 -16.45 -12.31
N ASN A 321 -0.85 -16.73 -13.12
CA ASN A 321 -1.57 -17.99 -13.04
C ASN A 321 -0.66 -19.21 -13.30
N LYS A 322 0.36 -19.08 -14.14
CA LYS A 322 1.37 -20.14 -14.34
C LYS A 322 2.22 -20.33 -13.07
N TYR A 323 2.68 -19.25 -12.45
CA TYR A 323 3.40 -19.31 -11.17
C TYR A 323 2.54 -19.87 -10.04
N LYS A 324 1.26 -19.48 -9.99
CA LYS A 324 0.32 -20.01 -9.01
C LYS A 324 0.13 -21.53 -9.15
N ALA A 325 0.08 -22.03 -10.38
CA ALA A 325 0.01 -23.46 -10.62
C ALA A 325 1.27 -24.20 -10.13
N ASP A 326 2.46 -23.64 -10.38
CA ASP A 326 3.71 -24.19 -9.85
C ASP A 326 3.78 -24.13 -8.32
N ALA A 327 3.31 -23.03 -7.72
CA ALA A 327 3.29 -22.85 -6.27
C ALA A 327 2.42 -23.92 -5.56
N LEU A 328 1.36 -24.41 -6.21
CA LEU A 328 0.53 -25.52 -5.68
C LEU A 328 1.25 -26.87 -5.66
N LEU A 329 2.35 -27.01 -6.39
CA LEU A 329 3.18 -28.23 -6.40
C LEU A 329 4.33 -28.18 -5.39
N GLU A 330 4.52 -27.05 -4.73
CA GLU A 330 5.57 -26.86 -3.72
C GLU A 330 5.10 -27.40 -2.35
N ASP A 331 5.57 -28.60 -1.98
CA ASP A 331 5.16 -29.25 -0.73
C ASP A 331 5.66 -28.53 0.54
N LYS A 332 6.77 -27.80 0.43
CA LYS A 332 7.47 -27.20 1.56
C LYS A 332 7.41 -25.68 1.61
N VAL A 333 6.85 -25.03 0.59
CA VAL A 333 6.84 -23.57 0.49
C VAL A 333 5.42 -23.04 0.42
N ILE A 334 5.13 -22.06 1.24
CA ILE A 334 3.86 -21.33 1.29
C ILE A 334 4.14 -19.92 0.80
N PHE A 335 3.46 -19.51 -0.25
CA PHE A 335 3.56 -18.15 -0.78
C PHE A 335 2.49 -17.28 -0.15
N GLY A 336 2.89 -16.10 0.33
CA GLY A 336 1.96 -15.19 0.98
C GLY A 336 2.37 -13.73 0.88
N GLY A 337 1.44 -12.84 1.26
CA GLY A 337 1.63 -11.41 1.19
C GLY A 337 1.52 -10.85 -0.23
N ARG A 338 1.71 -9.53 -0.35
CA ARG A 338 1.46 -8.78 -1.59
C ARG A 338 2.23 -9.32 -2.79
N LEU A 339 3.51 -9.65 -2.62
CA LEU A 339 4.40 -10.07 -3.70
C LEU A 339 4.30 -11.58 -3.96
N GLY A 340 4.18 -12.39 -2.92
CA GLY A 340 4.05 -13.85 -3.03
C GLY A 340 2.70 -14.28 -3.64
N GLU A 341 1.63 -13.53 -3.38
CA GLU A 341 0.31 -13.76 -3.97
C GLU A 341 0.01 -12.87 -5.19
N TYR A 342 0.94 -11.99 -5.57
CA TYR A 342 0.78 -11.01 -6.65
C TYR A 342 -0.56 -10.27 -6.59
N LYS A 343 -0.93 -9.78 -5.38
CA LYS A 343 -2.19 -9.09 -5.13
C LYS A 343 -1.96 -7.68 -4.62
N TYR A 344 -2.77 -6.75 -5.08
CA TYR A 344 -2.82 -5.41 -4.51
C TYR A 344 -3.57 -5.47 -3.18
N TYR A 345 -2.81 -5.59 -2.10
CA TYR A 345 -3.34 -5.63 -0.74
C TYR A 345 -3.12 -4.31 -0.01
N ASP A 346 -4.15 -3.79 0.64
CA ASP A 346 -4.02 -2.85 1.73
C ASP A 346 -3.54 -3.55 3.02
N MET A 347 -3.03 -2.80 3.99
CA MET A 347 -2.47 -3.39 5.22
C MET A 347 -3.44 -4.35 5.92
N HIS A 348 -4.71 -3.96 6.06
CA HIS A 348 -5.72 -4.80 6.72
C HIS A 348 -5.98 -6.11 5.97
N GLN A 349 -5.86 -6.11 4.66
CA GLN A 349 -6.01 -7.32 3.83
C GLN A 349 -4.81 -8.26 3.98
N VAL A 350 -3.59 -7.71 4.05
CA VAL A 350 -2.38 -8.50 4.35
C VAL A 350 -2.50 -9.15 5.72
N ILE A 351 -2.95 -8.40 6.73
CA ILE A 351 -3.15 -8.92 8.09
C ILE A 351 -4.18 -10.05 8.09
N ALA A 352 -5.33 -9.85 7.47
CA ALA A 352 -6.36 -10.88 7.36
C ALA A 352 -5.86 -12.15 6.67
N SER A 353 -5.13 -12.01 5.56
CA SER A 353 -4.54 -13.13 4.81
C SER A 353 -3.50 -13.88 5.65
N ALA A 354 -2.66 -13.16 6.41
CA ALA A 354 -1.65 -13.77 7.27
C ALA A 354 -2.28 -14.55 8.45
N LEU A 355 -3.32 -14.00 9.07
CA LEU A 355 -4.05 -14.66 10.15
C LEU A 355 -4.74 -15.94 9.66
N GLU A 356 -5.34 -15.91 8.48
CA GLU A 356 -5.95 -17.09 7.88
C GLU A 356 -4.90 -18.16 7.53
N CYS A 357 -3.75 -17.76 6.97
CA CYS A 357 -2.64 -18.66 6.69
C CYS A 357 -2.14 -19.33 7.99
N ALA A 358 -1.86 -18.56 9.03
CA ALA A 358 -1.40 -19.07 10.31
C ALA A 358 -2.43 -20.03 10.94
N LYS A 359 -3.72 -19.71 10.85
CA LYS A 359 -4.81 -20.57 11.32
C LYS A 359 -4.83 -21.93 10.59
N GLN A 360 -4.72 -21.92 9.27
CA GLN A 360 -4.67 -23.16 8.48
C GLN A 360 -3.46 -24.02 8.88
N LEU A 361 -2.28 -23.41 9.06
CA LEU A 361 -1.09 -24.12 9.51
C LEU A 361 -1.23 -24.68 10.93
N THR A 362 -1.95 -24.01 11.79
CA THR A 362 -2.25 -24.50 13.16
C THR A 362 -3.17 -25.72 13.11
N TYR A 363 -4.25 -25.67 12.32
CA TYR A 363 -5.17 -26.80 12.20
C TYR A 363 -4.50 -28.04 11.61
N LEU A 364 -3.68 -27.89 10.56
CA LEU A 364 -2.94 -29.01 9.96
C LEU A 364 -2.00 -29.68 10.98
N ASN A 365 -1.35 -28.89 11.84
CA ASN A 365 -0.46 -29.40 12.91
C ASN A 365 -1.22 -30.08 14.05
N THR A 366 -2.48 -29.77 14.29
CA THR A 366 -3.29 -30.43 15.34
C THR A 366 -3.90 -31.76 14.86
N TRP A 367 -4.13 -31.93 13.56
CA TRP A 367 -4.67 -33.16 12.96
C TRP A 367 -3.60 -34.21 12.61
N HIS A 368 -2.37 -33.79 12.37
CA HIS A 368 -1.23 -34.65 12.09
C HIS A 368 0.00 -34.22 12.92
N PRO A 369 0.07 -34.62 14.21
CA PRO A 369 1.18 -34.23 15.08
C PRO A 369 2.54 -34.81 14.67
N ASN A 370 2.61 -35.67 13.62
CA ASN A 370 3.80 -36.37 13.15
C ASN A 370 4.12 -36.16 11.64
N LEU A 371 3.61 -35.13 11.01
CA LEU A 371 4.01 -34.75 9.64
C LEU A 371 4.87 -33.49 9.63
#